data_abb773f809a752e010e068452a4e9df0
#
_entry.id   abb773f809a752e010e068452a4e9df0
#
_cell.length_a   1.000
_cell.length_b   1.000
_cell.length_c   1.000
_cell.angle_alpha   90.00
_cell.angle_beta   90.00
_cell.angle_gamma   90.00
#
_symmetry.space_group_name_H-M   'P 1'
#
loop_
_entity.id
_entity.type
_entity.pdbx_description
1 polymer ?
#
loop_
_entity_poly.entity_id
_entity_poly.type
_entity_poly.pdbx_seq_one_letter_code
_entity_poly.pdbx_strand_id
1 'polypeptide(L)'
;MGPSPSLKTRAARRSHGRATLADVAAAAGVTSITVSRYLREPHRVAASTAEAIAHALTTTGYVPNKQAGALASAGVGASRMVAALIPSIANSIFAETVQGLADALQGSGCELLLAATNYSTAREEAQLRALMGWFPSAIVVTGRRHSDGALALLRQA
;
A
#
# COMPACT_ATOMS: atom_id res chain seq x y z
N MET A 1 9.02 -43.79 -32.66
CA MET A 1 8.11 -42.63 -32.68
C MET A 1 7.50 -42.50 -31.27
N GLY A 2 8.17 -41.78 -30.41
CA GLY A 2 7.76 -41.62 -29.02
C GLY A 2 6.94 -40.34 -28.84
N PRO A 3 5.98 -40.29 -27.90
CA PRO A 3 5.12 -39.13 -27.70
C PRO A 3 5.87 -38.00 -26.99
N SER A 4 5.69 -36.79 -27.53
CA SER A 4 6.20 -35.52 -26.97
C SER A 4 5.71 -35.27 -25.55
N PRO A 5 6.51 -34.67 -24.67
CA PRO A 5 6.08 -34.33 -23.33
C PRO A 5 5.12 -33.13 -23.35
N SER A 6 3.92 -33.36 -22.84
CA SER A 6 2.89 -32.38 -22.55
C SER A 6 3.42 -31.28 -21.63
N LEU A 7 3.39 -30.03 -22.10
CA LEU A 7 3.59 -28.83 -21.29
C LEU A 7 2.50 -28.75 -20.20
N LYS A 8 2.89 -29.08 -18.96
CA LYS A 8 2.05 -28.88 -17.78
C LYS A 8 1.84 -27.36 -17.58
N THR A 9 0.67 -26.89 -17.93
CA THR A 9 0.19 -25.56 -17.60
C THR A 9 0.20 -25.42 -16.07
N ARG A 10 1.12 -24.59 -15.59
CA ARG A 10 1.27 -24.31 -14.15
C ARG A 10 0.02 -23.56 -13.68
N ALA A 11 -0.90 -24.29 -13.05
CA ALA A 11 -2.12 -23.74 -12.48
C ALA A 11 -1.77 -22.58 -11.54
N ALA A 12 -2.29 -21.38 -11.85
CA ALA A 12 -2.12 -20.19 -11.03
C ALA A 12 -2.70 -20.47 -9.63
N ARG A 13 -1.87 -20.32 -8.61
CA ARG A 13 -2.30 -20.36 -7.20
C ARG A 13 -3.34 -19.27 -7.01
N ARG A 14 -4.60 -19.67 -6.84
CA ARG A 14 -5.70 -18.80 -6.43
C ARG A 14 -5.40 -18.27 -5.03
N SER A 15 -4.95 -17.03 -4.92
CA SER A 15 -4.82 -16.33 -3.66
C SER A 15 -6.18 -15.77 -3.27
N HIS A 16 -6.84 -16.38 -2.30
CA HIS A 16 -7.92 -15.80 -1.49
C HIS A 16 -9.04 -15.05 -2.23
N GLY A 17 -9.50 -15.51 -3.39
CA GLY A 17 -10.66 -14.92 -4.08
C GLY A 17 -10.48 -13.50 -4.66
N ARG A 18 -9.31 -12.91 -4.54
CA ARG A 18 -8.98 -11.61 -5.13
C ARG A 18 -8.32 -11.79 -6.50
N ALA A 19 -8.73 -10.93 -7.45
CA ALA A 19 -8.07 -10.87 -8.76
C ALA A 19 -6.57 -10.57 -8.60
N THR A 20 -5.75 -11.21 -9.41
CA THR A 20 -4.28 -11.04 -9.42
C THR A 20 -3.83 -10.27 -10.65
N LEU A 21 -2.58 -9.82 -10.65
CA LEU A 21 -1.96 -9.19 -11.81
C LEU A 21 -1.95 -10.12 -13.04
N ALA A 22 -1.87 -11.43 -12.81
CA ALA A 22 -1.91 -12.43 -13.87
C ALA A 22 -3.32 -12.54 -14.50
N ASP A 23 -4.37 -12.37 -13.71
CA ASP A 23 -5.75 -12.37 -14.21
C ASP A 23 -6.00 -11.16 -15.10
N VAL A 24 -5.50 -9.97 -14.71
CA VAL A 24 -5.55 -8.76 -15.56
C VAL A 24 -4.77 -8.97 -16.85
N ALA A 25 -3.58 -9.54 -16.78
CA ALA A 25 -2.75 -9.81 -17.95
C ALA A 25 -3.44 -10.76 -18.94
N ALA A 26 -4.06 -11.82 -18.43
CA ALA A 26 -4.84 -12.76 -19.22
C ALA A 26 -6.05 -12.08 -19.88
N ALA A 27 -6.81 -11.26 -19.12
CA ALA A 27 -7.97 -10.53 -19.62
C ALA A 27 -7.60 -9.48 -20.69
N ALA A 28 -6.43 -8.84 -20.57
CA ALA A 28 -5.94 -7.83 -21.51
C ALA A 28 -5.14 -8.42 -22.68
N GLY A 29 -4.88 -9.74 -22.71
CA GLY A 29 -4.07 -10.39 -23.73
C GLY A 29 -2.59 -9.97 -23.75
N VAL A 30 -2.04 -9.59 -22.58
CA VAL A 30 -0.66 -9.12 -22.43
C VAL A 30 0.09 -9.89 -21.34
N THR A 31 1.37 -9.58 -21.15
CA THR A 31 2.14 -10.16 -20.03
C THR A 31 1.93 -9.39 -18.73
N SER A 32 2.11 -10.05 -17.57
CA SER A 32 2.06 -9.38 -16.26
C SER A 32 3.10 -8.25 -16.13
N ILE A 33 4.22 -8.35 -16.86
CA ILE A 33 5.24 -7.28 -16.90
C ILE A 33 4.67 -6.04 -17.59
N THR A 34 3.91 -6.21 -18.68
CA THR A 34 3.25 -5.11 -19.39
C THR A 34 2.21 -4.43 -18.53
N VAL A 35 1.37 -5.19 -17.80
CA VAL A 35 0.41 -4.65 -16.83
C VAL A 35 1.14 -3.90 -15.72
N SER A 36 2.19 -4.48 -15.14
CA SER A 36 3.01 -3.82 -14.11
C SER A 36 3.63 -2.51 -14.60
N ARG A 37 4.10 -2.47 -15.85
CA ARG A 37 4.63 -1.24 -16.48
C ARG A 37 3.52 -0.19 -16.64
N TYR A 38 2.35 -0.58 -17.13
CA TYR A 38 1.21 0.33 -17.25
C TYR A 38 0.82 0.96 -15.91
N LEU A 39 0.78 0.18 -14.83
CA LEU A 39 0.43 0.68 -13.49
C LEU A 39 1.45 1.69 -12.93
N ARG A 40 2.72 1.62 -13.36
CA ARG A 40 3.80 2.53 -12.91
C ARG A 40 4.00 3.71 -13.84
N GLU A 41 3.97 3.47 -15.14
CA GLU A 41 4.34 4.41 -16.19
C GLU A 41 3.40 4.24 -17.40
N PRO A 42 2.11 4.70 -17.27
CA PRO A 42 1.11 4.49 -18.32
C PRO A 42 1.54 5.01 -19.70
N HIS A 43 2.28 6.13 -19.70
CA HIS A 43 2.77 6.77 -20.92
C HIS A 43 3.80 5.95 -21.71
N ARG A 44 4.37 4.90 -21.10
CA ARG A 44 5.32 3.98 -21.76
C ARG A 44 4.66 2.76 -22.40
N VAL A 45 3.35 2.72 -22.42
CA VAL A 45 2.58 1.62 -23.01
C VAL A 45 1.80 2.19 -24.19
N ALA A 46 1.75 1.47 -25.31
CA ALA A 46 0.99 1.89 -26.50
C ALA A 46 -0.48 2.12 -26.15
N ALA A 47 -1.11 3.14 -26.73
CA ALA A 47 -2.46 3.57 -26.39
C ALA A 47 -3.50 2.43 -26.42
N SER A 48 -3.50 1.61 -27.48
CA SER A 48 -4.42 0.47 -27.60
C SER A 48 -4.21 -0.59 -26.50
N THR A 49 -2.95 -0.82 -26.10
CA THR A 49 -2.62 -1.73 -25.00
C THR A 49 -3.03 -1.15 -23.65
N ALA A 50 -2.85 0.16 -23.47
CA ALA A 50 -3.26 0.86 -22.26
C ALA A 50 -4.79 0.79 -22.04
N GLU A 51 -5.57 0.99 -23.11
CA GLU A 51 -7.03 0.84 -23.10
C GLU A 51 -7.46 -0.60 -22.74
N ALA A 52 -6.84 -1.60 -23.35
CA ALA A 52 -7.12 -3.01 -23.05
C ALA A 52 -6.84 -3.33 -21.57
N ILE A 53 -5.72 -2.82 -21.02
CA ILE A 53 -5.38 -3.03 -19.60
C ILE A 53 -6.35 -2.27 -18.68
N ALA A 54 -6.72 -1.03 -19.00
CA ALA A 54 -7.68 -0.25 -18.22
C ALA A 54 -9.03 -0.96 -18.14
N HIS A 55 -9.54 -1.48 -19.27
CA HIS A 55 -10.74 -2.28 -19.30
C HIS A 55 -10.61 -3.57 -18.48
N ALA A 56 -9.50 -4.28 -18.59
CA ALA A 56 -9.23 -5.50 -17.83
C ALA A 56 -9.16 -5.24 -16.32
N LEU A 57 -8.59 -4.13 -15.88
CA LEU A 57 -8.56 -3.72 -14.46
C LEU A 57 -9.98 -3.55 -13.91
N THR A 58 -10.85 -2.89 -14.67
CA THR A 58 -12.24 -2.66 -14.27
C THR A 58 -13.03 -3.97 -14.22
N THR A 59 -12.91 -4.81 -15.25
CA THR A 59 -13.67 -6.07 -15.35
C THR A 59 -13.22 -7.13 -14.35
N THR A 60 -11.93 -7.20 -14.05
CA THR A 60 -11.40 -8.16 -13.05
C THR A 60 -11.58 -7.68 -11.61
N GLY A 61 -11.85 -6.39 -11.39
CA GLY A 61 -11.88 -5.80 -10.05
C GLY A 61 -10.52 -5.84 -9.35
N TYR A 62 -9.42 -5.88 -10.12
CA TYR A 62 -8.08 -5.92 -9.56
C TYR A 62 -7.73 -4.59 -8.88
N VAL A 63 -7.34 -4.67 -7.62
CA VAL A 63 -6.79 -3.54 -6.86
C VAL A 63 -5.28 -3.73 -6.73
N PRO A 64 -4.47 -2.81 -7.28
CA PRO A 64 -3.02 -2.88 -7.17
C PRO A 64 -2.56 -2.92 -5.71
N ASN A 65 -1.70 -3.89 -5.38
CA ASN A 65 -1.07 -3.91 -4.06
C ASN A 65 0.05 -2.85 -4.03
N LYS A 66 -0.24 -1.71 -3.44
CA LYS A 66 0.71 -0.58 -3.32
C LYS A 66 1.99 -0.97 -2.58
N GLN A 67 1.92 -1.92 -1.62
CA GLN A 67 3.08 -2.41 -0.87
C GLN A 67 4.00 -3.30 -1.71
N ALA A 68 3.43 -4.18 -2.54
CA ALA A 68 4.25 -5.00 -3.45
C ALA A 68 4.96 -4.13 -4.50
N GLY A 69 4.36 -3.04 -4.92
CA GLY A 69 4.95 -2.04 -5.81
C GLY A 69 6.11 -1.28 -5.15
N ALA A 70 5.98 -0.90 -3.90
CA ALA A 70 7.02 -0.21 -3.12
C ALA A 70 8.25 -1.11 -2.88
N LEU A 71 8.04 -2.40 -2.60
CA LEU A 71 9.12 -3.38 -2.46
C LEU A 71 9.84 -3.67 -3.79
N ALA A 72 9.12 -3.63 -4.91
CA ALA A 72 9.72 -3.87 -6.24
C ALA A 72 10.48 -2.67 -6.79
N SER A 73 10.23 -1.48 -6.27
CA SER A 73 10.94 -0.24 -6.61
C SER A 73 11.99 0.11 -5.55
N ALA A 74 12.79 -0.88 -5.15
CA ALA A 74 13.84 -0.72 -4.16
C ALA A 74 14.70 0.51 -4.47
N GLY A 75 14.39 1.63 -3.83
CA GLY A 75 15.17 2.84 -3.88
C GLY A 75 14.42 4.17 -3.82
N VAL A 76 13.21 4.33 -4.35
CA VAL A 76 12.54 5.66 -4.38
C VAL A 76 11.02 5.55 -4.50
N GLY A 77 10.43 4.68 -3.76
CA GLY A 77 8.97 4.63 -3.66
C GLY A 77 8.58 4.65 -2.21
N ALA A 78 8.78 5.79 -1.56
CA ALA A 78 8.24 5.98 -0.22
C ALA A 78 6.78 5.48 -0.22
N SER A 79 6.44 4.65 0.75
CA SER A 79 5.07 4.29 1.01
C SER A 79 4.24 5.58 0.97
N ARG A 80 3.19 5.63 0.17
CA ARG A 80 2.29 6.79 0.16
C ARG A 80 1.35 6.72 1.36
N MET A 81 1.93 6.57 2.54
CA MET A 81 1.22 6.38 3.78
C MET A 81 1.79 7.34 4.82
N VAL A 82 0.94 8.10 5.44
CA VAL A 82 1.26 8.91 6.62
C VAL A 82 0.62 8.22 7.82
N ALA A 83 1.43 7.86 8.79
CA ALA A 83 0.94 7.27 10.02
C ALA A 83 0.68 8.36 11.06
N ALA A 84 -0.46 8.33 11.73
CA ALA A 84 -0.77 9.23 12.84
C ALA A 84 -1.09 8.44 14.10
N LEU A 85 -0.43 8.80 15.19
CA LEU A 85 -0.60 8.20 16.49
C LEU A 85 -1.22 9.22 17.43
N ILE A 86 -2.45 8.95 17.87
CA ILE A 86 -3.24 9.82 18.76
C ILE A 86 -3.55 9.12 20.07
N PRO A 87 -3.81 9.87 21.17
CA PRO A 87 -4.18 9.26 22.44
C PRO A 87 -5.55 8.57 22.41
N SER A 88 -6.56 9.17 21.77
CA SER A 88 -7.91 8.62 21.76
C SER A 88 -8.71 9.07 20.55
N ILE A 89 -9.39 8.13 19.90
CA ILE A 89 -10.35 8.41 18.82
C ILE A 89 -11.66 8.98 19.39
N ALA A 90 -12.03 8.58 20.59
CA ALA A 90 -13.27 9.01 21.23
C ALA A 90 -13.22 10.44 21.80
N ASN A 91 -12.04 11.01 21.93
CA ASN A 91 -11.89 12.38 22.46
C ASN A 91 -11.94 13.38 21.30
N SER A 92 -12.94 14.25 21.30
CA SER A 92 -13.20 15.23 20.24
C SER A 92 -12.06 16.19 19.97
N ILE A 93 -11.18 16.44 20.95
CA ILE A 93 -10.00 17.31 20.76
C ILE A 93 -9.06 16.81 19.66
N PHE A 94 -9.05 15.50 19.40
CA PHE A 94 -8.25 14.93 18.33
C PHE A 94 -8.99 14.82 17.00
N ALA A 95 -10.32 14.99 17.00
CA ALA A 95 -11.12 14.87 15.78
C ALA A 95 -10.74 15.93 14.74
N GLU A 96 -10.57 17.18 15.17
CA GLU A 96 -10.14 18.27 14.27
C GLU A 96 -8.73 18.04 13.75
N THR A 97 -7.83 17.52 14.58
CA THR A 97 -6.46 17.20 14.16
C THR A 97 -6.46 16.09 13.09
N VAL A 98 -7.25 15.04 13.31
CA VAL A 98 -7.38 13.93 12.36
C VAL A 98 -8.04 14.40 11.07
N GLN A 99 -9.10 15.23 11.17
CA GLN A 99 -9.76 15.79 10.01
C GLN A 99 -8.79 16.68 9.20
N GLY A 100 -8.05 17.57 9.87
CA GLY A 100 -7.06 18.41 9.21
C GLY A 100 -5.94 17.62 8.52
N LEU A 101 -5.49 16.52 9.12
CA LEU A 101 -4.54 15.60 8.48
C LEU A 101 -5.15 14.95 7.24
N ALA A 102 -6.38 14.46 7.34
CA ALA A 102 -7.07 13.82 6.23
C ALA A 102 -7.28 14.79 5.06
N ASP A 103 -7.71 16.02 5.37
CA ASP A 103 -7.93 17.09 4.38
C ASP A 103 -6.61 17.49 3.69
N ALA A 104 -5.53 17.63 4.45
CA ALA A 104 -4.21 17.98 3.91
C ALA A 104 -3.64 16.88 2.99
N LEU A 105 -4.03 15.63 3.20
CA LEU A 105 -3.60 14.51 2.37
C LEU A 105 -4.47 14.30 1.12
N GLN A 106 -5.63 14.98 1.03
CA GLN A 106 -6.48 14.90 -0.16
C GLN A 106 -5.70 15.33 -1.42
N GLY A 107 -5.80 14.52 -2.47
CA GLY A 107 -5.13 14.79 -3.75
C GLY A 107 -3.62 14.52 -3.75
N SER A 108 -2.97 14.32 -2.60
CA SER A 108 -1.54 14.00 -2.52
C SER A 108 -1.21 12.57 -2.98
N GLY A 109 -2.22 11.71 -3.04
CA GLY A 109 -2.07 10.27 -3.25
C GLY A 109 -1.53 9.52 -2.03
N CYS A 110 -1.43 10.20 -0.87
CA CYS A 110 -1.11 9.58 0.41
C CYS A 110 -2.36 9.14 1.15
N GLU A 111 -2.21 8.06 1.92
CA GLU A 111 -3.26 7.51 2.77
C GLU A 111 -2.93 7.78 4.23
N LEU A 112 -3.92 8.06 5.06
CA LEU A 112 -3.75 8.21 6.50
C LEU A 112 -3.95 6.88 7.21
N LEU A 113 -2.94 6.44 7.96
CA LEU A 113 -3.01 5.29 8.85
C LEU A 113 -3.08 5.78 10.30
N LEU A 114 -4.20 5.55 10.96
CA LEU A 114 -4.46 6.05 12.31
C LEU A 114 -4.33 4.93 13.35
N ALA A 115 -3.62 5.21 14.44
CA ALA A 115 -3.56 4.34 15.62
C ALA A 115 -3.82 5.12 16.89
N ALA A 116 -4.37 4.45 17.91
CA ALA A 116 -4.69 5.06 19.20
C ALA A 116 -3.95 4.37 20.35
N THR A 117 -3.37 5.17 21.25
CA THR A 117 -2.60 4.67 22.40
C THR A 117 -3.42 4.47 23.66
N ASN A 118 -4.61 5.06 23.72
CA ASN A 118 -5.43 5.15 24.93
C ASN A 118 -4.64 5.72 26.14
N TYR A 119 -3.82 6.74 25.88
CA TYR A 119 -2.96 7.40 26.87
C TYR A 119 -1.92 6.49 27.55
N SER A 120 -1.60 5.33 26.94
CA SER A 120 -0.65 4.37 27.48
C SER A 120 0.69 4.45 26.73
N THR A 121 1.77 4.73 27.45
CA THR A 121 3.14 4.75 26.87
C THR A 121 3.59 3.39 26.36
N ALA A 122 3.17 2.31 27.02
CA ALA A 122 3.46 0.96 26.54
C ALA A 122 2.75 0.65 25.21
N ARG A 123 1.49 1.11 25.07
CA ARG A 123 0.75 1.00 23.81
C ARG A 123 1.35 1.90 22.73
N GLU A 124 1.85 3.07 23.09
CA GLU A 124 2.53 3.99 22.16
C GLU A 124 3.70 3.29 21.47
N GLU A 125 4.60 2.68 22.23
CA GLU A 125 5.74 1.94 21.65
C GLU A 125 5.30 0.77 20.78
N ALA A 126 4.31 -0.01 21.23
CA ALA A 126 3.78 -1.14 20.47
C ALA A 126 3.16 -0.68 19.15
N GLN A 127 2.37 0.39 19.17
CA GLN A 127 1.76 0.96 17.96
C GLN A 127 2.79 1.57 17.02
N LEU A 128 3.79 2.30 17.54
CA LEU A 128 4.88 2.84 16.72
C LEU A 128 5.64 1.71 16.01
N ARG A 129 5.98 0.63 16.70
CA ARG A 129 6.62 -0.54 16.06
C ARG A 129 5.77 -1.12 14.94
N ALA A 130 4.46 -1.27 15.17
CA ALA A 130 3.52 -1.78 14.19
C ALA A 130 3.41 -0.84 12.97
N LEU A 131 3.30 0.48 13.21
CA LEU A 131 3.22 1.49 12.15
C LEU A 131 4.50 1.54 11.31
N MET A 132 5.67 1.49 11.93
CA MET A 132 6.96 1.46 11.22
C MET A 132 7.10 0.25 10.30
N GLY A 133 6.51 -0.89 10.65
CA GLY A 133 6.46 -2.08 9.80
C GLY A 133 5.72 -1.87 8.47
N TRP A 134 4.92 -0.82 8.35
CA TRP A 134 4.27 -0.41 7.10
C TRP A 134 5.12 0.55 6.27
N PHE A 135 6.30 0.94 6.75
CA PHE A 135 7.22 1.88 6.09
C PHE A 135 6.54 3.19 5.68
N PRO A 136 5.91 3.93 6.61
CA PRO A 136 5.24 5.18 6.28
C PRO A 136 6.24 6.24 5.81
N SER A 137 5.78 7.15 4.93
CA SER A 137 6.57 8.30 4.47
C SER A 137 6.75 9.36 5.56
N ALA A 138 5.85 9.39 6.53
CA ALA A 138 5.91 10.27 7.69
C ALA A 138 5.13 9.66 8.86
N ILE A 139 5.53 10.02 10.07
CA ILE A 139 4.83 9.67 11.30
C ILE A 139 4.48 10.95 12.06
N VAL A 140 3.19 11.13 12.35
CA VAL A 140 2.66 12.21 13.18
C VAL A 140 2.33 11.64 14.55
N VAL A 141 2.94 12.19 15.58
CA VAL A 141 2.67 11.79 16.97
C VAL A 141 2.13 12.99 17.73
N THR A 142 1.02 12.81 18.42
CA THR A 142 0.43 13.86 19.23
C THR A 142 0.80 13.67 20.70
N GLY A 143 0.97 14.78 21.40
CA GLY A 143 1.35 14.78 22.82
C GLY A 143 2.72 15.41 23.05
N ARG A 144 3.04 15.61 24.33
CA ARG A 144 4.31 16.25 24.76
C ARG A 144 5.20 15.29 25.57
N ARG A 145 4.66 14.14 25.94
CA ARG A 145 5.37 13.14 26.76
C ARG A 145 5.36 11.82 26.02
N HIS A 146 6.54 11.37 25.71
CA HIS A 146 6.78 10.07 25.05
C HIS A 146 7.77 9.29 25.90
N SER A 147 7.70 7.97 25.84
CA SER A 147 8.71 7.14 26.50
C SER A 147 10.06 7.21 25.75
N ASP A 148 11.13 6.89 26.45
CA ASP A 148 12.47 6.81 25.81
C ASP A 148 12.48 5.81 24.65
N GLY A 149 11.73 4.70 24.79
CA GLY A 149 11.55 3.71 23.74
C GLY A 149 10.84 4.27 22.51
N ALA A 150 9.77 5.04 22.70
CA ALA A 150 9.07 5.72 21.62
C ALA A 150 9.98 6.73 20.91
N LEU A 151 10.72 7.55 21.67
CA LEU A 151 11.67 8.51 21.11
C LEU A 151 12.80 7.83 20.34
N ALA A 152 13.30 6.69 20.83
CA ALA A 152 14.31 5.91 20.12
C ALA A 152 13.80 5.36 18.78
N LEU A 153 12.55 4.91 18.72
CA LEU A 153 11.89 4.46 17.51
C LEU A 153 11.72 5.60 16.49
N LEU A 154 11.23 6.75 16.94
CA LEU A 154 11.00 7.92 16.08
C LEU A 154 12.29 8.49 15.47
N ARG A 155 13.45 8.32 16.14
CA ARG A 155 14.75 8.72 15.57
C ARG A 155 15.24 7.79 14.46
N GLN A 156 14.65 6.60 14.34
CA GLN A 156 14.99 5.62 13.32
C GLN A 156 14.05 5.68 12.10
N ALA A 157 12.95 6.44 12.21
CA ALA A 157 11.96 6.61 11.16
C ALA A 157 12.38 7.70 10.17
#